data_8378f0ed9169f6618647bc491f1fb9a7
#
_entry.id   8378f0ed9169f6618647bc491f1fb9a7
#
_cell.length_a   1.000
_cell.length_b   1.000
_cell.length_c   1.000
_cell.angle_alpha   90.00
_cell.angle_beta   90.00
_cell.angle_gamma   90.00
#
_symmetry.space_group_name_H-M   'P 1'
#
loop_
_entity.id
_entity.type
_entity.pdbx_description
1 polymer ?
#
loop_
_entity_poly.entity_id
_entity_poly.type
_entity_poly.pdbx_seq_one_letter_code
_entity_poly.pdbx_strand_id
1 'polypeptide(L)'
;NTLSPLTNISYNNCGNRTNGEDHFKTKFAVNAGKRLGIGFLIDYIYGRGYYNAQSTSHFKAALYGSYMGERYQVHLLFNTLHEKVTENGGITSELYITHPESFNENFATSEIPTMLEQNWNRNDNQHIFFTHRYNVGFNRKVPMTPEEIKARKFAIESQKEQDEKKARAKAEKEAMNAGVEFDKKNAKLPKSYSGRPDNAKVATKTA
;
A
#
# COMPACT_ATOMS: atom_id res chain seq x y z
N ASN A 1 5.55 -3.08 0.71
CA ASN A 1 4.55 -3.69 1.60
C ASN A 1 4.99 -3.46 3.04
N THR A 2 4.28 -2.62 3.75
CA THR A 2 4.50 -2.37 5.17
C THR A 2 3.63 -3.33 5.98
N LEU A 3 4.18 -3.92 7.03
CA LEU A 3 3.43 -4.81 7.93
C LEU A 3 2.46 -4.03 8.85
N SER A 4 2.72 -2.74 9.04
CA SER A 4 1.92 -1.81 9.84
C SER A 4 1.45 -0.63 8.98
N PRO A 5 0.35 0.04 9.33
CA PRO A 5 -0.06 1.28 8.70
C PRO A 5 1.06 2.33 8.78
N LEU A 6 1.29 3.02 7.67
CA LEU A 6 2.21 4.15 7.60
C LEU A 6 1.41 5.43 7.50
N THR A 7 1.63 6.34 8.43
CA THR A 7 1.11 7.71 8.38
C THR A 7 2.29 8.67 8.50
N ASN A 8 2.39 9.59 7.57
CA ASN A 8 3.37 10.67 7.62
C ASN A 8 2.65 11.98 7.34
N ILE A 9 2.77 12.93 8.25
CA ILE A 9 2.22 14.27 8.12
C ILE A 9 3.37 15.23 8.35
N SER A 10 3.59 16.14 7.41
CA SER A 10 4.58 17.21 7.53
C SER A 10 3.98 18.55 7.16
N TYR A 11 4.32 19.54 7.93
CA TYR A 11 4.00 20.92 7.66
C TYR A 11 5.25 21.76 7.84
N ASN A 12 5.59 22.49 6.81
CA ASN A 12 6.71 23.42 6.80
C ASN A 12 6.18 24.80 6.45
N ASN A 13 6.59 25.77 7.22
CA ASN A 13 6.30 27.17 6.97
C ASN A 13 7.61 27.93 7.01
N CYS A 14 7.84 28.78 6.01
CA CYS A 14 9.02 29.62 5.96
C CYS A 14 8.66 31.02 5.46
N GLY A 15 9.53 31.97 5.76
CA GLY A 15 9.32 33.37 5.39
C GLY A 15 8.38 34.12 6.33
N ASN A 16 7.88 35.24 5.86
CA ASN A 16 6.98 36.11 6.59
C ASN A 16 5.62 36.22 5.88
N ARG A 17 4.76 37.10 6.39
CA ARG A 17 3.41 37.30 5.86
C ARG A 17 3.37 37.78 4.39
N THR A 18 4.44 38.41 3.93
CA THR A 18 4.50 39.02 2.59
C THR A 18 5.11 38.09 1.55
N ASN A 19 6.11 37.28 1.93
CA ASN A 19 6.85 36.39 1.02
C ASN A 19 7.01 34.98 1.59
N GLY A 20 6.04 34.52 2.36
CA GLY A 20 6.08 33.21 2.99
C GLY A 20 5.66 32.08 2.08
N GLU A 21 6.11 30.89 2.44
CA GLU A 21 5.74 29.63 1.82
C GLU A 21 5.16 28.69 2.87
N ASP A 22 4.05 28.07 2.53
CA ASP A 22 3.39 27.01 3.30
C ASP A 22 3.44 25.71 2.50
N HIS A 23 3.96 24.66 3.13
CA HIS A 23 4.01 23.34 2.53
C HIS A 23 3.38 22.30 3.47
N PHE A 24 2.25 21.78 3.09
CA PHE A 24 1.56 20.70 3.78
C PHE A 24 1.63 19.41 2.97
N LYS A 25 2.10 18.35 3.60
CA LYS A 25 2.19 17.04 2.97
C LYS A 25 1.68 15.96 3.91
N THR A 26 0.79 15.13 3.43
CA THR A 26 0.34 13.94 4.14
C THR A 26 0.42 12.72 3.24
N LYS A 27 0.84 11.61 3.84
CA LYS A 27 0.96 10.32 3.19
C LYS A 27 0.40 9.26 4.11
N PHE A 28 -0.48 8.46 3.59
CA PHE A 28 -1.07 7.32 4.30
C PHE A 28 -0.95 6.07 3.43
N ALA A 29 -0.58 4.96 4.05
CA ALA A 29 -0.53 3.67 3.39
C ALA A 29 -0.89 2.57 4.39
N VAL A 30 -1.75 1.67 4.00
CA VAL A 30 -2.18 0.54 4.82
C VAL A 30 -2.36 -0.70 3.96
N ASN A 31 -2.03 -1.85 4.54
CA ASN A 31 -2.36 -3.15 3.96
C ASN A 31 -3.60 -3.72 4.66
N ALA A 32 -4.68 -3.89 3.91
CA ALA A 32 -5.88 -4.59 4.36
C ALA A 32 -5.69 -6.09 4.13
N GLY A 33 -5.04 -6.75 5.08
CA GLY A 33 -4.66 -8.15 4.98
C GLY A 33 -3.42 -8.40 4.12
N LYS A 34 -3.25 -9.65 3.63
CA LYS A 34 -2.06 -10.08 2.89
C LYS A 34 -2.04 -9.67 1.42
N ARG A 35 -3.20 -9.31 0.87
CA ARG A 35 -3.39 -9.18 -0.58
C ARG A 35 -3.76 -7.78 -1.04
N LEU A 36 -4.30 -6.94 -0.17
CA LEU A 36 -4.78 -5.60 -0.53
C LEU A 36 -3.96 -4.52 0.15
N GLY A 37 -3.41 -3.62 -0.64
CA GLY A 37 -2.75 -2.40 -0.17
C GLY A 37 -3.47 -1.18 -0.71
N ILE A 38 -3.72 -0.20 0.14
CA ILE A 38 -4.37 1.07 -0.22
C ILE A 38 -3.57 2.20 0.41
N GLY A 39 -3.50 3.33 -0.28
CA GLY A 39 -2.90 4.52 0.27
C GLY A 39 -3.27 5.77 -0.49
N PHE A 40 -3.04 6.91 0.14
CA PHE A 40 -3.20 8.21 -0.49
C PHE A 40 -2.03 9.13 -0.12
N LEU A 41 -1.85 10.14 -0.95
CA LEU A 41 -0.90 11.21 -0.75
C LEU A 41 -1.60 12.53 -1.09
N ILE A 42 -1.44 13.53 -0.23
CA ILE A 42 -1.81 14.91 -0.49
C ILE A 42 -0.58 15.74 -0.28
N ASP A 43 -0.31 16.65 -1.22
CA ASP A 43 0.83 17.56 -1.20
C ASP A 43 0.34 18.92 -1.66
N TYR A 44 0.39 19.90 -0.76
CA TYR A 44 -0.08 21.25 -1.02
C TYR A 44 1.03 22.23 -0.71
N ILE A 45 1.40 23.02 -1.70
CA ILE A 45 2.38 24.07 -1.58
C ILE A 45 1.72 25.38 -1.99
N TYR A 46 1.87 26.40 -1.15
CA TYR A 46 1.48 27.75 -1.44
C TYR A 46 2.64 28.67 -1.13
N GLY A 47 3.11 29.41 -2.14
CA GLY A 47 4.18 30.38 -1.99
C GLY A 47 3.75 31.75 -2.50
N ARG A 48 4.10 32.79 -1.77
CA ARG A 48 3.98 34.19 -2.22
C ARG A 48 5.29 34.65 -2.80
N GLY A 49 5.20 35.41 -3.87
CA GLY A 49 6.37 36.05 -4.48
C GLY A 49 6.88 37.21 -3.67
N TYR A 50 8.02 37.70 -4.08
CA TYR A 50 8.70 38.84 -3.46
C TYR A 50 8.02 40.17 -3.78
N TYR A 51 7.42 40.30 -4.98
CA TYR A 51 6.67 41.46 -5.43
C TYR A 51 5.18 41.24 -5.36
N ASN A 52 4.41 42.33 -5.50
CA ASN A 52 2.96 42.26 -5.54
C ASN A 52 2.44 41.38 -6.67
N ALA A 53 1.23 40.85 -6.51
CA ALA A 53 0.53 40.02 -7.51
C ALA A 53 1.33 38.80 -8.01
N GLN A 54 2.23 38.25 -7.19
CA GLN A 54 3.00 37.05 -7.48
C GLN A 54 2.72 35.96 -6.43
N SER A 55 2.18 34.83 -6.86
CA SER A 55 1.96 33.68 -5.97
C SER A 55 1.89 32.39 -6.77
N THR A 56 2.25 31.30 -6.12
CA THR A 56 2.18 29.97 -6.69
C THR A 56 1.44 29.05 -5.73
N SER A 57 0.50 28.30 -6.27
CA SER A 57 -0.27 27.28 -5.52
C SER A 57 -0.22 25.97 -6.29
N HIS A 58 0.28 24.93 -5.63
CA HIS A 58 0.29 23.57 -6.15
C HIS A 58 -0.51 22.68 -5.21
N PHE A 59 -1.52 22.04 -5.74
CA PHE A 59 -2.26 20.99 -5.05
C PHE A 59 -2.10 19.68 -5.81
N LYS A 60 -1.57 18.68 -5.15
CA LYS A 60 -1.40 17.34 -5.68
C LYS A 60 -2.06 16.34 -4.76
N ALA A 61 -2.96 15.54 -5.29
CA ALA A 61 -3.55 14.41 -4.60
C ALA A 61 -3.35 13.13 -5.41
N ALA A 62 -3.00 12.05 -4.73
CA ALA A 62 -2.87 10.74 -5.34
C ALA A 62 -3.54 9.69 -4.46
N LEU A 63 -4.29 8.79 -5.11
CA LEU A 63 -4.88 7.60 -4.52
C LEU A 63 -4.29 6.39 -5.23
N TYR A 64 -3.82 5.42 -4.48
CA TYR A 64 -3.31 4.19 -5.04
C TYR A 64 -3.86 2.97 -4.32
N GLY A 65 -4.08 1.92 -5.10
CA GLY A 65 -4.52 0.63 -4.61
C GLY A 65 -3.80 -0.50 -5.34
N SER A 66 -3.50 -1.56 -4.62
CA SER A 66 -2.91 -2.76 -5.21
C SER A 66 -3.55 -4.00 -4.60
N TYR A 67 -3.96 -4.92 -5.45
CA TYR A 67 -4.43 -6.23 -5.04
C TYR A 67 -3.55 -7.31 -5.67
N MET A 68 -3.03 -8.20 -4.83
CA MET A 68 -2.14 -9.27 -5.22
C MET A 68 -2.74 -10.63 -4.82
N GLY A 69 -3.63 -11.14 -5.65
CA GLY A 69 -4.19 -12.49 -5.53
C GLY A 69 -3.32 -13.55 -6.21
N GLU A 70 -3.67 -14.81 -6.06
CA GLU A 70 -2.94 -15.94 -6.69
C GLU A 70 -3.10 -15.95 -8.21
N ARG A 71 -4.31 -15.69 -8.68
CA ARG A 71 -4.64 -15.69 -10.12
C ARG A 71 -4.82 -14.29 -10.69
N TYR A 72 -5.23 -13.33 -9.86
CA TYR A 72 -5.52 -11.97 -10.30
C TYR A 72 -4.69 -10.96 -9.51
N GLN A 73 -4.05 -10.06 -10.24
CA GLN A 73 -3.27 -8.95 -9.70
C GLN A 73 -3.73 -7.67 -10.37
N VAL A 74 -3.89 -6.62 -9.60
CA VAL A 74 -4.30 -5.32 -10.11
C VAL A 74 -3.61 -4.21 -9.35
N HIS A 75 -3.22 -3.15 -10.08
CA HIS A 75 -2.70 -1.91 -9.53
C HIS A 75 -3.47 -0.75 -10.15
N LEU A 76 -3.93 0.14 -9.29
CA LEU A 76 -4.61 1.37 -9.65
C LEU A 76 -3.86 2.53 -9.03
N LEU A 77 -3.60 3.54 -9.85
CA LEU A 77 -3.11 4.84 -9.41
C LEU A 77 -3.97 5.91 -10.07
N PHE A 78 -4.54 6.73 -9.24
CA PHE A 78 -5.22 7.97 -9.66
C PHE A 78 -4.46 9.13 -9.05
N ASN A 79 -4.08 10.12 -9.87
CA ASN A 79 -3.54 11.37 -9.36
C ASN A 79 -4.21 12.57 -10.01
N THR A 80 -4.28 13.66 -9.27
CA THR A 80 -4.71 14.96 -9.75
C THR A 80 -3.68 16.00 -9.32
N LEU A 81 -3.36 16.89 -10.24
CA LEU A 81 -2.48 18.03 -10.04
C LEU A 81 -3.25 19.28 -10.45
N HIS A 82 -3.33 20.22 -9.54
CA HIS A 82 -3.89 21.53 -9.78
C HIS A 82 -2.83 22.59 -9.45
N GLU A 83 -2.41 23.31 -10.45
CA GLU A 83 -1.40 24.37 -10.34
C GLU A 83 -2.03 25.70 -10.70
N LYS A 84 -1.80 26.70 -9.89
CA LYS A 84 -2.16 28.08 -10.18
C LYS A 84 -0.97 28.98 -9.89
N VAL A 85 -0.56 29.74 -10.88
CA VAL A 85 0.52 30.70 -10.78
C VAL A 85 -0.04 32.09 -11.14
N THR A 86 0.13 33.03 -10.23
CA THR A 86 -0.20 34.43 -10.46
C THR A 86 1.06 35.13 -10.94
N GLU A 87 0.96 35.83 -12.06
CA GLU A 87 2.07 36.50 -12.72
C GLU A 87 1.87 38.03 -12.70
N ASN A 88 2.88 38.73 -12.29
CA ASN A 88 2.83 40.17 -12.14
C ASN A 88 3.40 40.96 -13.35
N GLY A 89 4.00 40.27 -14.34
CA GLY A 89 4.57 40.87 -15.53
C GLY A 89 5.79 41.75 -15.29
N GLY A 90 6.30 41.83 -14.04
CA GLY A 90 7.40 42.70 -13.65
C GLY A 90 6.93 44.02 -13.01
N ILE A 91 7.88 44.82 -12.54
CA ILE A 91 7.64 46.14 -11.94
C ILE A 91 7.37 47.17 -13.01
N THR A 92 6.55 48.18 -12.70
CA THR A 92 6.18 49.22 -13.66
C THR A 92 7.31 50.17 -14.01
N SER A 93 8.29 50.34 -13.12
CA SER A 93 9.47 51.21 -13.36
C SER A 93 10.68 50.67 -12.60
N GLU A 94 11.83 50.64 -13.27
CA GLU A 94 13.10 50.26 -12.65
C GLU A 94 13.58 51.29 -11.62
N LEU A 95 13.03 52.50 -11.62
CA LEU A 95 13.37 53.58 -10.67
C LEU A 95 13.09 53.16 -9.22
N TYR A 96 12.10 52.31 -8.98
CA TYR A 96 11.80 51.78 -7.62
C TYR A 96 12.97 51.01 -7.01
N ILE A 97 13.86 50.47 -7.85
CA ILE A 97 15.04 49.71 -7.42
C ILE A 97 16.33 50.55 -7.57
N THR A 98 16.48 51.23 -8.69
CA THR A 98 17.75 51.92 -9.02
C THR A 98 17.89 53.27 -8.33
N HIS A 99 16.79 53.98 -8.13
CA HIS A 99 16.76 55.33 -7.53
C HIS A 99 15.57 55.46 -6.57
N PRO A 100 15.51 54.67 -5.49
CA PRO A 100 14.41 54.73 -4.54
C PRO A 100 14.26 56.09 -3.87
N GLU A 101 15.34 56.84 -3.80
CA GLU A 101 15.39 58.21 -3.26
C GLU A 101 14.59 59.21 -4.08
N SER A 102 14.24 58.91 -5.33
CA SER A 102 13.41 59.78 -6.16
C SER A 102 11.93 59.81 -5.77
N PHE A 103 11.52 58.87 -4.91
CA PHE A 103 10.18 58.79 -4.40
C PHE A 103 10.11 59.36 -2.97
N ASN A 104 9.03 60.07 -2.67
CA ASN A 104 8.83 60.71 -1.36
C ASN A 104 8.54 59.70 -0.23
N GLU A 105 8.33 58.43 -0.57
CA GLU A 105 7.98 57.36 0.37
C GLU A 105 8.86 56.14 0.13
N ASN A 106 9.23 55.47 1.19
CA ASN A 106 9.90 54.17 1.11
C ASN A 106 8.88 53.07 0.87
N PHE A 107 8.97 52.40 -0.28
CA PHE A 107 8.11 51.26 -0.62
C PHE A 107 8.73 49.98 -0.16
N ALA A 108 7.93 49.14 0.53
CA ALA A 108 8.28 47.74 0.68
C ALA A 108 8.18 47.07 -0.71
N THR A 109 8.97 46.03 -0.95
CA THR A 109 8.96 45.32 -2.24
C THR A 109 7.58 44.79 -2.64
N SER A 110 6.74 44.43 -1.67
CA SER A 110 5.37 44.02 -1.89
C SER A 110 4.39 45.15 -2.25
N GLU A 111 4.83 46.42 -2.13
CA GLU A 111 4.04 47.61 -2.43
C GLU A 111 4.41 48.22 -3.78
N ILE A 112 5.53 47.80 -4.38
CA ILE A 112 5.97 48.25 -5.69
C ILE A 112 4.91 47.89 -6.74
N PRO A 113 4.41 48.85 -7.53
CA PRO A 113 3.42 48.58 -8.55
C PRO A 113 3.96 47.66 -9.63
N THR A 114 3.15 46.70 -10.02
CA THR A 114 3.48 45.71 -11.05
C THR A 114 2.64 45.93 -12.30
N MET A 115 3.13 45.44 -13.44
CA MET A 115 2.46 45.62 -14.74
C MET A 115 1.13 44.89 -14.81
N LEU A 116 1.02 43.76 -14.13
CA LEU A 116 -0.15 42.89 -14.12
C LEU A 116 -0.60 42.64 -12.68
N GLU A 117 -1.86 42.91 -12.37
CA GLU A 117 -2.39 42.73 -11.01
C GLU A 117 -3.25 41.50 -10.84
N GLN A 118 -3.94 41.03 -11.89
CA GLN A 118 -4.92 39.95 -11.83
C GLN A 118 -4.71 38.90 -12.91
N ASN A 119 -3.49 38.69 -13.34
CA ASN A 119 -3.16 37.64 -14.31
C ASN A 119 -2.71 36.38 -13.62
N TRP A 120 -3.24 35.27 -14.07
CA TRP A 120 -2.90 33.95 -13.55
C TRP A 120 -2.94 32.87 -14.63
N ASN A 121 -2.07 31.91 -14.52
CA ASN A 121 -2.07 30.68 -15.27
C ASN A 121 -2.55 29.53 -14.39
N ARG A 122 -3.33 28.62 -14.97
CA ARG A 122 -3.82 27.42 -14.31
C ARG A 122 -3.54 26.21 -15.16
N ASN A 123 -3.02 25.19 -14.52
CA ASN A 123 -2.81 23.88 -15.12
C ASN A 123 -3.50 22.81 -14.27
N ASP A 124 -4.47 22.13 -14.88
CA ASP A 124 -5.18 21.01 -14.26
C ASP A 124 -4.79 19.73 -14.99
N ASN A 125 -4.22 18.79 -14.27
CA ASN A 125 -3.76 17.54 -14.83
C ASN A 125 -4.29 16.35 -14.02
N GLN A 126 -4.84 15.36 -14.70
CA GLN A 126 -5.36 14.14 -14.08
C GLN A 126 -4.80 12.92 -14.79
N HIS A 127 -4.31 11.97 -14.02
CA HIS A 127 -3.79 10.73 -14.54
C HIS A 127 -4.44 9.54 -13.85
N ILE A 128 -4.87 8.59 -14.65
CA ILE A 128 -5.32 7.28 -14.20
C ILE A 128 -4.38 6.25 -14.80
N PHE A 129 -3.73 5.49 -13.93
CA PHE A 129 -2.90 4.37 -14.33
C PHE A 129 -3.51 3.09 -13.76
N PHE A 130 -3.86 2.18 -14.66
CA PHE A 130 -4.48 0.92 -14.32
C PHE A 130 -3.73 -0.22 -15.00
N THR A 131 -3.24 -1.15 -14.20
CA THR A 131 -2.65 -2.38 -14.72
C THR A 131 -3.30 -3.57 -14.04
N HIS A 132 -3.55 -4.60 -14.82
CA HIS A 132 -4.03 -5.86 -14.28
C HIS A 132 -3.35 -7.05 -14.96
N ARG A 133 -3.26 -8.14 -14.23
CA ARG A 133 -2.76 -9.41 -14.71
C ARG A 133 -3.66 -10.53 -14.23
N TYR A 134 -4.04 -11.38 -15.15
CA TYR A 134 -4.72 -12.63 -14.82
C TYR A 134 -3.83 -13.80 -15.23
N ASN A 135 -3.46 -14.64 -14.26
CA ASN A 135 -2.65 -15.82 -14.49
C ASN A 135 -3.58 -17.00 -14.81
N VAL A 136 -3.60 -17.42 -16.06
CA VAL A 136 -4.28 -18.64 -16.50
C VAL A 136 -3.26 -19.76 -16.41
N GLY A 137 -3.49 -20.72 -15.51
CA GLY A 137 -2.63 -21.86 -15.33
C GLY A 137 -3.44 -23.17 -15.43
N PHE A 138 -2.83 -24.17 -16.03
CA PHE A 138 -3.36 -25.52 -16.07
C PHE A 138 -2.63 -26.36 -15.01
N ASN A 139 -3.37 -27.06 -14.18
CA ASN A 139 -2.78 -28.00 -13.24
C ASN A 139 -2.20 -29.19 -14.03
N ARG A 140 -0.88 -29.28 -14.10
CA ARG A 140 -0.19 -30.41 -14.72
C ARG A 140 0.28 -31.36 -13.63
N LYS A 141 -0.05 -32.64 -13.78
CA LYS A 141 0.51 -33.69 -12.93
C LYS A 141 1.96 -33.97 -13.37
N VAL A 142 2.90 -33.71 -12.49
CA VAL A 142 4.32 -33.94 -12.71
C VAL A 142 4.75 -35.13 -11.84
N PRO A 143 5.53 -36.10 -12.38
CA PRO A 143 6.04 -37.19 -11.56
C PRO A 143 6.95 -36.64 -10.45
N MET A 144 6.81 -37.18 -9.27
CA MET A 144 7.63 -36.82 -8.11
C MET A 144 9.00 -37.49 -8.20
N THR A 145 10.01 -36.79 -7.69
CA THR A 145 11.33 -37.41 -7.52
C THR A 145 11.29 -38.51 -6.44
N PRO A 146 12.21 -39.51 -6.50
CA PRO A 146 12.25 -40.57 -5.49
C PRO A 146 12.37 -40.04 -4.04
N GLU A 147 13.07 -38.95 -3.86
CA GLU A 147 13.24 -38.29 -2.54
C GLU A 147 11.93 -37.64 -2.06
N GLU A 148 11.23 -36.93 -2.92
CA GLU A 148 9.92 -36.35 -2.62
C GLU A 148 8.89 -37.42 -2.27
N ILE A 149 8.91 -38.58 -2.95
CA ILE A 149 8.04 -39.73 -2.65
C ILE A 149 8.34 -40.27 -1.25
N LYS A 150 9.62 -40.44 -0.90
CA LYS A 150 10.03 -40.90 0.45
C LYS A 150 9.59 -39.91 1.53
N ALA A 151 9.86 -38.61 1.34
CA ALA A 151 9.47 -37.59 2.29
C ALA A 151 7.95 -37.54 2.51
N ARG A 152 7.18 -37.66 1.44
CA ARG A 152 5.71 -37.63 1.52
C ARG A 152 5.16 -38.90 2.18
N LYS A 153 5.72 -40.08 1.93
CA LYS A 153 5.36 -41.33 2.64
C LYS A 153 5.61 -41.21 4.13
N PHE A 154 6.78 -40.71 4.51
CA PHE A 154 7.13 -40.48 5.91
C PHE A 154 6.18 -39.47 6.58
N ALA A 155 5.85 -38.36 5.90
CA ALA A 155 4.88 -37.41 6.44
C ALA A 155 3.48 -38.02 6.66
N ILE A 156 3.01 -38.83 5.73
CA ILE A 156 1.72 -39.53 5.83
C ILE A 156 1.73 -40.54 6.99
N GLU A 157 2.82 -41.31 7.14
CA GLU A 157 2.97 -42.29 8.23
C GLU A 157 3.03 -41.57 9.60
N SER A 158 3.82 -40.51 9.73
CA SER A 158 3.91 -39.78 10.98
C SER A 158 2.60 -39.09 11.38
N GLN A 159 1.85 -38.56 10.40
CA GLN A 159 0.53 -38.00 10.65
C GLN A 159 -0.46 -39.06 11.09
N LYS A 160 -0.42 -40.26 10.47
CA LYS A 160 -1.24 -41.40 10.85
C LYS A 160 -0.98 -41.84 12.28
N GLU A 161 0.30 -41.95 12.70
CA GLU A 161 0.67 -42.28 14.07
C GLU A 161 0.18 -41.23 15.08
N GLN A 162 0.29 -39.94 14.74
CA GLN A 162 -0.21 -38.87 15.61
C GLN A 162 -1.73 -38.94 15.77
N ASP A 163 -2.45 -39.18 14.68
CA ASP A 163 -3.90 -39.29 14.71
C ASP A 163 -4.34 -40.55 15.48
N GLU A 164 -3.63 -41.67 15.34
CA GLU A 164 -3.86 -42.88 16.16
C GLU A 164 -3.65 -42.60 17.64
N LYS A 165 -2.56 -41.93 18.03
CA LYS A 165 -2.30 -41.53 19.40
C LYS A 165 -3.41 -40.63 19.95
N LYS A 166 -3.88 -39.65 19.16
CA LYS A 166 -4.99 -38.79 19.55
C LYS A 166 -6.31 -39.57 19.72
N ALA A 167 -6.62 -40.47 18.78
CA ALA A 167 -7.82 -41.29 18.86
C ALA A 167 -7.81 -42.19 20.08
N ARG A 168 -6.67 -42.84 20.40
CA ARG A 168 -6.51 -43.66 21.62
C ARG A 168 -6.68 -42.82 22.89
N ALA A 169 -6.03 -41.63 22.96
CA ALA A 169 -6.16 -40.75 24.12
C ALA A 169 -7.60 -40.25 24.32
N LYS A 170 -8.34 -40.02 23.21
CA LYS A 170 -9.75 -39.63 23.28
C LYS A 170 -10.61 -40.78 23.78
N ALA A 171 -10.41 -41.99 23.25
CA ALA A 171 -11.15 -43.18 23.66
C ALA A 171 -10.88 -43.57 25.16
N GLU A 172 -9.63 -43.40 25.61
CA GLU A 172 -9.24 -43.57 27.01
C GLU A 172 -9.94 -42.58 27.95
N LYS A 173 -10.05 -41.35 27.57
CA LYS A 173 -10.79 -40.32 28.32
C LYS A 173 -12.30 -40.58 28.34
N GLU A 174 -12.88 -41.04 27.24
CA GLU A 174 -14.30 -41.37 27.15
C GLU A 174 -14.63 -42.60 28.01
N ALA A 175 -13.77 -43.64 28.01
CA ALA A 175 -13.91 -44.80 28.86
C ALA A 175 -13.78 -44.44 30.36
N MET A 176 -12.84 -43.60 30.71
CA MET A 176 -12.64 -43.11 32.07
C MET A 176 -13.85 -42.30 32.57
N ASN A 177 -14.44 -41.46 31.71
CA ASN A 177 -15.67 -40.74 32.05
C ASN A 177 -16.91 -41.64 32.16
N ALA A 178 -16.92 -42.76 31.43
CA ALA A 178 -18.01 -43.75 31.47
C ALA A 178 -17.85 -44.79 32.58
N GLY A 179 -16.75 -44.75 33.36
CA GLY A 179 -16.48 -45.70 34.43
C GLY A 179 -16.19 -47.13 33.96
N VAL A 180 -15.81 -47.32 32.70
CA VAL A 180 -15.49 -48.64 32.09
C VAL A 180 -13.98 -48.78 31.96
N GLU A 181 -13.45 -49.96 32.34
CA GLU A 181 -12.02 -50.25 32.20
C GLU A 181 -11.61 -50.30 30.71
N PHE A 182 -10.63 -49.50 30.32
CA PHE A 182 -10.19 -49.38 28.92
C PHE A 182 -9.16 -50.47 28.61
N ASP A 183 -9.56 -51.46 27.79
CA ASP A 183 -8.63 -52.48 27.31
C ASP A 183 -7.74 -51.97 26.17
N LYS A 184 -6.50 -51.64 26.50
CA LYS A 184 -5.49 -51.08 25.57
C LYS A 184 -5.14 -52.01 24.40
N LYS A 185 -5.35 -53.32 24.50
CA LYS A 185 -4.99 -54.33 23.49
C LYS A 185 -6.09 -54.53 22.42
N ASN A 186 -7.34 -54.35 22.79
CA ASN A 186 -8.49 -54.69 21.95
C ASN A 186 -9.33 -53.52 21.47
N ALA A 187 -8.88 -52.26 21.76
CA ALA A 187 -9.60 -51.08 21.30
C ALA A 187 -9.61 -51.00 19.77
N LYS A 188 -10.78 -51.26 19.15
CA LYS A 188 -11.00 -51.10 17.71
C LYS A 188 -10.88 -49.63 17.37
N LEU A 189 -9.88 -49.28 16.55
CA LEU A 189 -9.74 -47.96 15.97
C LEU A 189 -10.97 -47.62 15.08
N PRO A 190 -11.41 -46.35 15.06
CA PRO A 190 -12.53 -45.94 14.22
C PRO A 190 -12.28 -46.28 12.76
N LYS A 191 -13.33 -46.69 12.03
CA LYS A 191 -13.27 -47.11 10.60
C LYS A 191 -12.68 -46.06 9.62
N SER A 192 -12.48 -44.85 10.01
CA SER A 192 -11.80 -43.79 9.21
C SER A 192 -10.31 -44.08 8.91
N TYR A 193 -9.76 -45.11 9.56
CA TYR A 193 -8.34 -45.48 9.47
C TYR A 193 -8.01 -46.59 8.45
N SER A 194 -8.94 -47.02 7.61
CA SER A 194 -8.73 -48.16 6.67
C SER A 194 -8.07 -47.76 5.34
N GLY A 195 -7.29 -46.71 5.26
CA GLY A 195 -6.68 -46.29 4.01
C GLY A 195 -5.18 -46.50 3.95
N ARG A 196 -4.68 -47.53 3.24
CA ARG A 196 -3.31 -47.47 2.70
C ARG A 196 -3.19 -46.27 1.81
N PRO A 197 -2.12 -45.45 1.93
CA PRO A 197 -1.92 -44.35 0.98
C PRO A 197 -1.84 -44.93 -0.43
N ASP A 198 -2.75 -44.47 -1.31
CA ASP A 198 -2.75 -44.86 -2.70
C ASP A 198 -1.42 -44.43 -3.32
N ASN A 199 -0.60 -45.38 -3.73
CA ASN A 199 0.72 -45.15 -4.31
C ASN A 199 0.65 -44.26 -5.54
N ALA A 200 -0.44 -44.30 -6.31
CA ALA A 200 -0.68 -43.45 -7.44
C ALA A 200 -0.83 -41.96 -7.05
N LYS A 201 -1.43 -41.67 -5.89
CA LYS A 201 -1.56 -40.28 -5.37
C LYS A 201 -0.28 -39.74 -4.79
N VAL A 202 0.67 -40.59 -4.43
CA VAL A 202 1.98 -40.21 -3.90
C VAL A 202 3.01 -40.00 -5.00
N ALA A 203 2.81 -40.60 -6.16
CA ALA A 203 3.77 -40.58 -7.28
C ALA A 203 3.70 -39.32 -8.15
N THR A 204 2.67 -38.50 -8.01
CA THR A 204 2.49 -37.29 -8.80
C THR A 204 2.22 -36.07 -7.92
N LYS A 205 2.78 -34.92 -8.28
CA LYS A 205 2.47 -33.62 -7.70
C LYS A 205 1.82 -32.72 -8.73
N THR A 206 0.97 -31.81 -8.28
CA THR A 206 0.39 -30.76 -9.11
C THR A 206 1.38 -29.62 -9.17
N ALA A 207 1.80 -29.23 -10.34
CA ALA A 207 2.68 -28.07 -10.60
C ALA A 207 1.85 -26.89 -11.15
#